data_09d2dc58df0b32b3f755a49784006eae
#
_entry.id   09d2dc58df0b32b3f755a49784006eae
#
_cell.length_a   1.000
_cell.length_b   1.000
_cell.length_c   1.000
_cell.angle_alpha   90.00
_cell.angle_beta   90.00
_cell.angle_gamma   90.00
#
_symmetry.space_group_name_H-M   'P 1'
#
loop_
_entity.id
_entity.type
_entity.pdbx_description
1 polymer ?
#
loop_
_entity_poly.entity_id
_entity_poly.type
_entity_poly.pdbx_seq_one_letter_code
_entity_poly.pdbx_strand_id
1 'polypeptide(L)'
;MDIIKKIIPKFIKIFFNIILNRKIKLIGNFNNWDEALKNSTSYKNSLIFNKTIKSFKKVLKKEAKFERDSVLFFQDSPDKKLISIIKKLYRNKNINICDFGGSLGSSYFQNIDYLDKLKFNWYVIEQKKYVDFAKKNININNLNFF
;
A
#
# COMPACT_ATOMS: atom_id res chain seq x y z
N MET A 1 -20.25 -1.40 27.15
CA MET A 1 -18.78 -1.27 27.03
C MET A 1 -18.33 0.00 26.29
N ASP A 2 -19.26 0.83 25.77
CA ASP A 2 -18.92 2.03 24.97
C ASP A 2 -18.90 3.37 25.74
N ILE A 3 -19.42 3.40 26.97
CA ILE A 3 -19.45 4.62 27.80
C ILE A 3 -18.06 4.97 28.35
N ILE A 4 -17.24 3.96 28.65
CA ILE A 4 -15.88 4.16 29.19
C ILE A 4 -14.93 4.79 28.17
N LYS A 5 -15.17 4.57 26.85
CA LYS A 5 -14.33 5.15 25.78
C LYS A 5 -14.48 6.67 25.60
N LYS A 6 -15.57 7.27 26.11
CA LYS A 6 -15.84 8.71 26.00
C LYS A 6 -15.17 9.55 27.11
N ILE A 7 -14.79 8.95 28.22
CA ILE A 7 -14.35 9.66 29.43
C ILE A 7 -12.81 9.75 29.52
N ILE A 8 -12.07 8.97 28.72
CA ILE A 8 -10.60 8.99 28.76
C ILE A 8 -10.09 10.21 27.99
N PRO A 9 -9.40 11.17 28.66
CA PRO A 9 -8.80 12.33 28.01
C PRO A 9 -7.84 11.93 26.87
N LYS A 10 -7.78 12.76 25.82
CA LYS A 10 -6.96 12.46 24.62
C LYS A 10 -5.49 12.15 24.96
N PHE A 11 -4.91 12.82 25.95
CA PHE A 11 -3.52 12.60 26.36
C PHE A 11 -3.31 11.22 27.00
N ILE A 12 -4.30 10.69 27.73
CA ILE A 12 -4.23 9.33 28.29
C ILE A 12 -4.30 8.28 27.17
N LYS A 13 -5.13 8.51 26.13
CA LYS A 13 -5.14 7.64 24.93
C LYS A 13 -3.80 7.66 24.21
N ILE A 14 -3.18 8.83 24.11
CA ILE A 14 -1.84 8.97 23.49
C ILE A 14 -0.80 8.24 24.36
N PHE A 15 -0.85 8.41 25.68
CA PHE A 15 0.06 7.77 26.63
C PHE A 15 -0.09 6.24 26.60
N PHE A 16 -1.31 5.71 26.60
CA PHE A 16 -1.59 4.29 26.44
C PHE A 16 -1.17 3.77 25.05
N ASN A 17 -1.35 4.53 23.98
CA ASN A 17 -0.87 4.15 22.65
C ASN A 17 0.66 4.13 22.57
N ILE A 18 1.35 5.01 23.29
CA ILE A 18 2.82 5.01 23.38
C ILE A 18 3.31 3.82 24.20
N ILE A 19 2.64 3.45 25.28
CA ILE A 19 3.00 2.30 26.13
C ILE A 19 2.60 0.98 25.49
N LEU A 20 1.45 0.93 24.80
CA LEU A 20 0.95 -0.26 24.10
C LEU A 20 1.53 -0.39 22.67
N ASN A 21 2.19 0.63 22.16
CA ASN A 21 2.98 0.48 20.94
C ASN A 21 4.07 -0.56 21.25
N ARG A 22 3.79 -1.79 20.86
CA ARG A 22 4.75 -2.87 20.84
C ARG A 22 5.97 -2.35 20.11
N LYS A 23 7.02 -2.00 20.86
CA LYS A 23 8.32 -1.64 20.29
C LYS A 23 8.64 -2.73 19.29
N ILE A 24 8.90 -2.36 18.05
CA ILE A 24 9.42 -3.31 17.06
C ILE A 24 10.68 -3.88 17.68
N LYS A 25 10.62 -5.16 18.07
CA LYS A 25 11.75 -5.83 18.68
C LYS A 25 12.58 -6.40 17.53
N LEU A 26 13.70 -5.77 17.26
CA LEU A 26 14.68 -6.35 16.36
C LEU A 26 15.41 -7.46 17.13
N ILE A 27 15.26 -8.69 16.67
CA ILE A 27 15.94 -9.87 17.20
C ILE A 27 16.92 -10.31 16.13
N GLY A 28 18.14 -10.55 16.51
CA GLY A 28 19.22 -11.01 15.61
C GLY A 28 19.96 -12.23 16.16
N ASN A 29 21.08 -12.58 15.53
CA ASN A 29 21.96 -13.68 15.89
C ASN A 29 21.29 -15.07 15.78
N PHE A 30 20.57 -15.30 14.70
CA PHE A 30 20.04 -16.62 14.36
C PHE A 30 21.12 -17.48 13.67
N ASN A 31 21.16 -18.78 13.99
CA ASN A 31 22.14 -19.72 13.44
C ASN A 31 21.86 -20.02 11.94
N ASN A 32 20.62 -19.89 11.50
CA ASN A 32 20.21 -20.13 10.13
C ASN A 32 18.92 -19.37 9.77
N TRP A 33 18.59 -19.36 8.48
CA TRP A 33 17.42 -18.67 7.96
C TRP A 33 16.08 -19.24 8.47
N ASP A 34 15.99 -20.54 8.66
CA ASP A 34 14.75 -21.19 9.12
C ASP A 34 14.42 -20.79 10.56
N GLU A 35 15.44 -20.66 11.40
CA GLU A 35 15.28 -20.15 12.78
C GLU A 35 14.83 -18.70 12.78
N ALA A 36 15.42 -17.84 11.93
CA ALA A 36 15.02 -16.45 11.76
C ALA A 36 13.56 -16.35 11.30
N LEU A 37 13.14 -17.17 10.34
CA LEU A 37 11.78 -17.22 9.79
C LEU A 37 10.76 -17.63 10.86
N LYS A 38 11.06 -18.63 11.69
CA LYS A 38 10.19 -19.07 12.80
C LYS A 38 9.96 -17.96 13.83
N ASN A 39 10.93 -17.09 14.03
CA ASN A 39 10.88 -16.01 15.00
C ASN A 39 10.41 -14.67 14.42
N SER A 40 10.18 -14.59 13.11
CA SER A 40 9.70 -13.39 12.43
C SER A 40 8.19 -13.44 12.15
N THR A 41 7.57 -12.27 12.12
CA THR A 41 6.22 -12.14 11.56
C THR A 41 6.31 -12.17 10.04
N SER A 42 5.98 -13.31 9.46
CA SER A 42 6.05 -13.50 8.00
C SER A 42 5.08 -12.57 7.26
N TYR A 43 5.48 -12.08 6.08
CA TYR A 43 4.60 -11.45 5.07
C TYR A 43 3.43 -12.34 4.62
N LYS A 44 3.47 -13.64 4.94
CA LYS A 44 2.35 -14.58 4.76
C LYS A 44 1.19 -14.29 5.72
N ASN A 45 1.39 -13.41 6.72
CA ASN A 45 0.36 -13.08 7.70
C ASN A 45 -0.83 -12.40 7.01
N SER A 46 -1.99 -13.02 7.13
CA SER A 46 -3.26 -12.51 6.60
C SER A 46 -3.66 -11.13 7.16
N LEU A 47 -3.13 -10.72 8.30
CA LEU A 47 -3.44 -9.43 8.92
C LEU A 47 -3.00 -8.24 8.07
N ILE A 48 -1.78 -8.29 7.49
CA ILE A 48 -1.27 -7.21 6.62
C ILE A 48 -2.15 -7.13 5.38
N PHE A 49 -2.33 -8.27 4.70
CA PHE A 49 -3.16 -8.36 3.51
C PHE A 49 -4.59 -7.84 3.74
N ASN A 50 -5.24 -8.26 4.82
CA ASN A 50 -6.60 -7.83 5.15
C ASN A 50 -6.69 -6.32 5.44
N LYS A 51 -5.67 -5.74 6.11
CA LYS A 51 -5.59 -4.30 6.33
C LYS A 51 -5.45 -3.54 5.01
N THR A 52 -4.56 -3.99 4.12
CA THR A 52 -4.36 -3.39 2.81
C THR A 52 -5.66 -3.43 1.99
N ILE A 53 -6.32 -4.59 1.91
CA ILE A 53 -7.62 -4.70 1.22
C ILE A 53 -8.65 -3.73 1.81
N LYS A 54 -8.74 -3.65 3.14
CA LYS A 54 -9.72 -2.76 3.80
C LYS A 54 -9.48 -1.31 3.43
N SER A 55 -8.22 -0.87 3.41
CA SER A 55 -7.84 0.48 3.01
C SER A 55 -8.08 0.71 1.52
N PHE A 56 -7.66 -0.24 0.68
CA PHE A 56 -7.81 -0.14 -0.75
C PHE A 56 -9.27 -0.11 -1.23
N LYS A 57 -10.17 -0.85 -0.59
CA LYS A 57 -11.61 -0.76 -0.88
C LYS A 57 -12.15 0.67 -0.73
N LYS A 58 -11.58 1.49 0.15
CA LYS A 58 -11.96 2.90 0.28
C LYS A 58 -11.46 3.74 -0.90
N VAL A 59 -10.28 3.41 -1.44
CA VAL A 59 -9.78 4.02 -2.68
C VAL A 59 -10.70 3.71 -3.85
N LEU A 60 -11.10 2.44 -4.02
CA LEU A 60 -12.03 2.03 -5.08
C LEU A 60 -13.39 2.73 -4.98
N LYS A 61 -13.86 3.00 -3.76
CA LYS A 61 -15.10 3.75 -3.51
C LYS A 61 -14.92 5.27 -3.61
N LYS A 62 -13.73 5.76 -3.93
CA LYS A 62 -13.39 7.19 -3.97
C LYS A 62 -13.53 7.88 -2.60
N GLU A 63 -13.53 7.13 -1.51
CA GLU A 63 -13.52 7.66 -0.14
C GLU A 63 -12.11 8.14 0.27
N ALA A 64 -11.07 7.74 -0.47
CA ALA A 64 -9.69 8.20 -0.33
C ALA A 64 -9.05 8.29 -1.72
N LYS A 65 -8.02 9.11 -1.88
CA LYS A 65 -7.29 9.28 -3.13
C LYS A 65 -6.44 8.06 -3.46
N PHE A 66 -5.63 7.65 -2.50
CA PHE A 66 -4.80 6.44 -2.58
C PHE A 66 -4.53 5.88 -1.18
N GLU A 67 -3.94 4.71 -1.12
CA GLU A 67 -3.42 4.12 0.10
C GLU A 67 -1.95 3.74 -0.08
N ARG A 68 -1.17 3.74 1.01
CA ARG A 68 0.18 3.19 1.04
C ARG A 68 0.39 2.50 2.39
N ASP A 69 0.82 1.26 2.36
CA ASP A 69 1.01 0.43 3.57
C ASP A 69 -0.22 0.42 4.50
N SER A 70 -1.40 0.33 3.91
CA SER A 70 -2.70 0.40 4.59
C SER A 70 -3.05 1.76 5.21
N VAL A 71 -2.25 2.80 5.02
CA VAL A 71 -2.55 4.18 5.40
C VAL A 71 -3.30 4.87 4.28
N LEU A 72 -4.39 5.55 4.61
CA LEU A 72 -5.24 6.27 3.65
C LEU A 72 -4.79 7.71 3.49
N PHE A 73 -4.77 8.18 2.25
CA PHE A 73 -4.49 9.55 1.88
C PHE A 73 -5.73 10.15 1.22
N PHE A 74 -6.17 11.29 1.75
CA PHE A 74 -7.40 11.97 1.33
C PHE A 74 -7.13 13.19 0.44
N GLN A 75 -5.89 13.65 0.42
CA GLN A 75 -5.44 14.78 -0.40
C GLN A 75 -4.47 14.30 -1.47
N ASP A 76 -4.36 15.08 -2.52
CA ASP A 76 -3.38 14.83 -3.57
C ASP A 76 -1.95 14.98 -3.01
N SER A 77 -1.17 13.94 -3.21
CA SER A 77 0.24 13.90 -2.81
C SER A 77 1.03 13.14 -3.87
N PRO A 78 1.19 13.72 -5.09
CA PRO A 78 1.84 13.03 -6.19
C PRO A 78 3.33 12.84 -5.92
N ASP A 79 3.87 11.73 -6.43
CA ASP A 79 5.31 11.52 -6.48
C ASP A 79 5.90 12.33 -7.65
N LYS A 80 6.28 13.58 -7.36
CA LYS A 80 6.80 14.51 -8.37
C LYS A 80 8.04 13.98 -9.09
N LYS A 81 8.88 13.20 -8.39
CA LYS A 81 10.10 12.62 -8.97
C LYS A 81 9.73 11.52 -9.98
N LEU A 82 8.86 10.59 -9.59
CA LEU A 82 8.38 9.54 -10.48
C LEU A 82 7.69 10.12 -11.71
N ILE A 83 6.77 11.06 -11.53
CA ILE A 83 6.07 11.74 -12.60
C ILE A 83 7.05 12.42 -13.56
N SER A 84 8.06 13.13 -13.04
CA SER A 84 9.09 13.79 -13.85
C SER A 84 9.87 12.79 -14.70
N ILE A 85 10.25 11.65 -14.13
CA ILE A 85 10.96 10.58 -14.84
C ILE A 85 10.07 10.01 -15.95
N ILE A 86 8.82 9.67 -15.64
CA ILE A 86 7.87 9.13 -16.64
C ILE A 86 7.68 10.13 -17.79
N LYS A 87 7.43 11.40 -17.50
CA LYS A 87 7.27 12.45 -18.51
C LYS A 87 8.53 12.65 -19.36
N LYS A 88 9.72 12.57 -18.76
CA LYS A 88 11.00 12.66 -19.48
C LYS A 88 11.22 11.47 -20.43
N LEU A 89 10.81 10.28 -20.02
CA LEU A 89 10.93 9.06 -20.84
C LEU A 89 9.84 8.98 -21.93
N TYR A 90 8.73 9.68 -21.73
CA TYR A 90 7.63 9.70 -22.69
C TYR A 90 8.05 10.50 -23.94
N ARG A 91 8.13 9.80 -25.08
CA ARG A 91 8.49 10.39 -26.40
C ARG A 91 7.35 10.16 -27.40
N ASN A 92 6.11 10.45 -27.00
CA ASN A 92 4.90 10.18 -27.79
C ASN A 92 4.72 8.70 -28.19
N LYS A 93 5.38 7.79 -27.47
CA LYS A 93 5.24 6.35 -27.62
C LYS A 93 4.60 5.76 -26.38
N ASN A 94 3.88 4.68 -26.55
CA ASN A 94 3.37 3.92 -25.39
C ASN A 94 4.57 3.43 -24.54
N ILE A 95 4.54 3.70 -23.25
CA ILE A 95 5.55 3.25 -22.30
C ILE A 95 4.98 2.17 -21.39
N ASN A 96 5.83 1.22 -21.00
CA ASN A 96 5.48 0.18 -20.05
C ASN A 96 6.21 0.48 -18.72
N ILE A 97 5.46 0.55 -17.64
CA ILE A 97 5.95 0.80 -16.29
C ILE A 97 5.83 -0.50 -15.51
N CYS A 98 6.93 -0.99 -14.96
CA CYS A 98 6.95 -2.16 -14.09
C CYS A 98 7.06 -1.69 -12.64
N ASP A 99 6.08 -2.06 -11.83
CA ASP A 99 5.96 -1.73 -10.41
C ASP A 99 6.11 -3.01 -9.58
N PHE A 100 7.35 -3.28 -9.17
CA PHE A 100 7.68 -4.48 -8.41
C PHE A 100 7.38 -4.28 -6.93
N GLY A 101 6.54 -5.15 -6.36
CA GLY A 101 6.06 -4.99 -4.98
C GLY A 101 5.03 -3.87 -4.83
N GLY A 102 4.32 -3.53 -5.92
CA GLY A 102 3.40 -2.39 -5.99
C GLY A 102 2.06 -2.59 -5.27
N SER A 103 1.92 -3.66 -4.46
CA SER A 103 0.70 -3.98 -3.71
C SER A 103 -0.53 -4.04 -4.62
N LEU A 104 -1.57 -3.26 -4.35
CA LEU A 104 -2.78 -3.14 -5.18
C LEU A 104 -2.72 -1.96 -6.16
N GLY A 105 -1.51 -1.54 -6.55
CA GLY A 105 -1.29 -0.43 -7.47
C GLY A 105 -1.25 0.93 -6.75
N SER A 106 -0.76 0.99 -5.52
CA SER A 106 -0.71 2.21 -4.72
C SER A 106 -0.03 3.37 -5.45
N SER A 107 1.10 3.12 -6.12
CA SER A 107 1.82 4.13 -6.91
C SER A 107 1.02 4.58 -8.14
N TYR A 108 0.28 3.69 -8.78
CA TYR A 108 -0.61 4.03 -9.88
C TYR A 108 -1.70 5.02 -9.42
N PHE A 109 -2.46 4.66 -8.39
CA PHE A 109 -3.56 5.50 -7.87
C PHE A 109 -3.08 6.84 -7.33
N GLN A 110 -1.87 6.89 -6.78
CA GLN A 110 -1.26 8.14 -6.30
C GLN A 110 -0.97 9.13 -7.43
N ASN A 111 -0.65 8.63 -8.63
CA ASN A 111 -0.05 9.47 -9.69
C ASN A 111 -0.91 9.56 -10.96
N ILE A 112 -1.96 8.77 -11.10
CA ILE A 112 -2.71 8.66 -12.37
C ILE A 112 -3.26 10.00 -12.85
N ASP A 113 -3.78 10.84 -11.96
CA ASP A 113 -4.35 12.15 -12.31
C ASP A 113 -3.32 13.10 -12.95
N TYR A 114 -2.02 12.81 -12.78
CA TYR A 114 -0.90 13.59 -13.34
C TYR A 114 -0.28 12.99 -14.59
N LEU A 115 -0.76 11.81 -14.99
CA LEU A 115 -0.28 11.04 -16.13
C LEU A 115 -1.37 10.84 -17.21
N ASP A 116 -2.55 11.39 -17.03
CA ASP A 116 -3.75 11.21 -17.84
C ASP A 116 -3.55 11.46 -19.35
N LYS A 117 -2.64 12.39 -19.70
CA LYS A 117 -2.29 12.74 -21.09
C LYS A 117 -1.28 11.81 -21.74
N LEU A 118 -0.75 10.85 -21.02
CA LEU A 118 0.28 9.94 -21.50
C LEU A 118 -0.34 8.60 -21.90
N LYS A 119 0.24 7.96 -22.92
CA LYS A 119 -0.09 6.59 -23.29
C LYS A 119 0.88 5.65 -22.58
N PHE A 120 0.39 4.84 -21.66
CA PHE A 120 1.22 3.90 -20.89
C PHE A 120 0.43 2.69 -20.44
N ASN A 121 1.16 1.61 -20.13
CA ASN A 121 0.65 0.46 -19.38
C ASN A 121 1.43 0.36 -18.07
N TRP A 122 0.71 0.08 -16.99
CA TRP A 122 1.28 -0.14 -15.65
C TRP A 122 1.12 -1.59 -15.26
N TYR A 123 2.24 -2.24 -14.95
CA TYR A 123 2.31 -3.66 -14.62
C TYR A 123 2.77 -3.81 -13.19
N VAL A 124 1.88 -4.24 -12.31
CA VAL A 124 2.19 -4.55 -10.91
C VAL A 124 2.58 -6.01 -10.80
N ILE A 125 3.77 -6.25 -10.27
CA ILE A 125 4.28 -7.60 -9.97
C ILE A 125 4.24 -7.77 -8.46
N GLU A 126 3.39 -8.71 -7.98
CA GLU A 126 3.13 -8.85 -6.55
C GLU A 126 2.82 -10.31 -6.19
N GLN A 127 2.73 -10.60 -4.89
CA GLN A 127 2.36 -11.92 -4.38
C GLN A 127 0.98 -12.33 -4.90
N LYS A 128 0.84 -13.62 -5.19
CA LYS A 128 -0.37 -14.22 -5.78
C LYS A 128 -1.68 -13.74 -5.12
N LYS A 129 -1.73 -13.64 -3.79
CA LYS A 129 -2.93 -13.21 -3.06
C LYS A 129 -3.39 -11.78 -3.39
N TYR A 130 -2.43 -10.87 -3.66
CA TYR A 130 -2.72 -9.50 -4.09
C TYR A 130 -3.18 -9.49 -5.54
N VAL A 131 -2.50 -10.24 -6.40
CA VAL A 131 -2.83 -10.38 -7.82
C VAL A 131 -4.22 -10.96 -8.00
N ASP A 132 -4.56 -12.04 -7.28
CA ASP A 132 -5.88 -12.69 -7.34
C ASP A 132 -6.99 -11.73 -6.89
N PHE A 133 -6.74 -10.95 -5.83
CA PHE A 133 -7.69 -9.92 -5.39
C PHE A 133 -7.83 -8.81 -6.42
N ALA A 134 -6.71 -8.29 -6.94
CA ALA A 134 -6.70 -7.18 -7.90
C ALA A 134 -7.44 -7.56 -9.18
N LYS A 135 -7.16 -8.70 -9.77
CA LYS A 135 -7.82 -9.21 -11.00
C LYS A 135 -9.35 -9.34 -10.85
N LYS A 136 -9.84 -9.58 -9.63
CA LYS A 136 -11.29 -9.69 -9.37
C LYS A 136 -11.96 -8.34 -9.10
N ASN A 137 -11.24 -7.34 -8.65
CA ASN A 137 -11.82 -6.12 -8.09
C ASN A 137 -11.40 -4.84 -8.80
N ILE A 138 -10.36 -4.89 -9.63
CA ILE A 138 -9.81 -3.73 -10.36
C ILE A 138 -9.98 -3.99 -11.85
N ASN A 139 -10.77 -3.15 -12.51
CA ASN A 139 -10.97 -3.19 -13.96
C ASN A 139 -10.55 -1.85 -14.56
N ILE A 140 -9.26 -1.72 -14.86
CA ILE A 140 -8.64 -0.51 -15.42
C ILE A 140 -7.76 -0.96 -16.59
N ASN A 141 -8.03 -0.48 -17.79
CA ASN A 141 -7.42 -0.98 -19.03
C ASN A 141 -5.90 -0.93 -19.08
N ASN A 142 -5.29 0.07 -18.46
CA ASN A 142 -3.84 0.26 -18.47
C ASN A 142 -3.15 -0.12 -17.16
N LEU A 143 -3.86 -0.81 -16.24
CA LEU A 143 -3.32 -1.33 -14.99
C LEU A 143 -3.46 -2.85 -14.94
N ASN A 144 -2.35 -3.55 -14.93
CA ASN A 144 -2.28 -5.00 -15.04
C ASN A 144 -1.54 -5.61 -13.83
N PHE A 145 -1.92 -6.82 -13.43
CA PHE A 145 -1.36 -7.51 -12.25
C PHE A 145 -0.82 -8.89 -12.62
N PHE A 146 0.40 -9.22 -12.16
CA PHE A 146 1.14 -10.44 -12.46
C PHE A 146 1.80 -11.03 -11.21
#